data_339770173637859f7904dbcb341b46c3
#
_entry.id   339770173637859f7904dbcb341b46c3
#
_cell.length_a   1.000
_cell.length_b   1.000
_cell.length_c   1.000
_cell.angle_alpha   90.00
_cell.angle_beta   90.00
_cell.angle_gamma   90.00
#
_symmetry.space_group_name_H-M   'P 1'
#
loop_
_entity.id
_entity.type
_entity.pdbx_description
1 polymer ?
#
loop_
_entity_poly.entity_id
_entity_poly.type
_entity_poly.pdbx_seq_one_letter_code
_entity_poly.pdbx_strand_id
1 'polypeptide(L)'
;MKKKNIQTPVLSMAIAACMISHQQNARAGEKPSLQNDSVPYVTMPDVSPKLTTGDGNPLLDFMFTADPTAVEYNGRIYVYATNDQQQYDSIGGYGKNSYEYIKSLVMMSSDDMTNWTYHGIIKTDSIAPWIQTSWAPSIAKREEADGKTHFYLYFSNSGGGTAVLTSTSPIGPWSSPLNHSLVDTNTPGIAGECKAAFDPGVVIDDKGKGWLTVGGGCARIMRLGKDMISVDGPIKPIRAPHHFEANELNYINGTYVYTYNIDWQDFSDWPLQTEKPTTCCMSYMTSKTPLVTKSWKYQHNYMKNPGDYGFDYSNNHTHLHKFRGKWYVFYHTMSLQHSFNTTAGFRNVCVDEIQVDENTVNIHMGNQTLKGVKQIQPMNPFIIQQAETTAATQGVKFTNGKSIGDMYAVTVPNKTGIIAVRGVEFNKVPSSLEIKASGNGIIEVRRDTPDGEVIASIKVGTPQMKLIESQLQKNMTGTMDLCFVLKGNNITFDEWKFK
;
A
#
# COMPACT_ATOMS: atom_id res chain seq x y z
N MET A 1 -11.36 47.49 -29.24
CA MET A 1 -11.71 46.19 -28.68
C MET A 1 -10.50 45.28 -28.79
N LYS A 2 -9.74 45.12 -27.72
CA LYS A 2 -8.52 44.27 -27.67
C LYS A 2 -8.94 42.92 -27.10
N LYS A 3 -8.81 41.84 -27.88
CA LYS A 3 -8.97 40.47 -27.42
C LYS A 3 -7.80 40.14 -26.51
N LYS A 4 -8.06 39.84 -25.25
CA LYS A 4 -7.11 39.22 -24.34
C LYS A 4 -7.06 37.70 -24.62
N ASN A 5 -5.90 37.21 -25.08
CA ASN A 5 -5.60 35.81 -25.12
C ASN A 5 -5.36 35.34 -23.67
N ILE A 6 -6.26 34.51 -23.16
CA ILE A 6 -6.06 33.76 -21.93
C ILE A 6 -5.33 32.47 -22.33
N GLN A 7 -4.09 32.40 -21.98
CA GLN A 7 -3.32 31.16 -22.06
C GLN A 7 -3.86 30.18 -21.01
N THR A 8 -4.44 29.09 -21.46
CA THR A 8 -4.83 27.94 -20.64
C THR A 8 -3.54 27.26 -20.13
N PRO A 9 -3.37 27.02 -18.84
CA PRO A 9 -2.23 26.25 -18.36
C PRO A 9 -2.39 24.79 -18.80
N VAL A 10 -1.39 24.29 -19.48
CA VAL A 10 -1.24 22.91 -19.92
C VAL A 10 -1.05 22.03 -18.69
N LEU A 11 -2.07 21.31 -18.28
CA LEU A 11 -2.00 20.26 -17.26
C LEU A 11 -2.48 18.93 -17.84
N SER A 12 -1.89 18.52 -18.97
CA SER A 12 -2.08 17.20 -19.59
C SER A 12 -0.78 16.37 -19.55
N MET A 13 0.02 16.47 -18.47
CA MET A 13 1.36 15.90 -18.45
C MET A 13 1.52 14.51 -17.83
N ALA A 14 0.55 13.99 -17.10
CA ALA A 14 0.73 12.68 -16.48
C ALA A 14 0.54 11.50 -17.46
N ILE A 15 -0.30 11.68 -18.48
CA ILE A 15 -0.50 10.63 -19.52
C ILE A 15 0.48 10.80 -20.69
N ALA A 16 0.98 12.01 -20.95
CA ALA A 16 1.91 12.26 -22.05
C ALA A 16 3.33 11.74 -21.79
N ALA A 17 3.77 11.60 -20.54
CA ALA A 17 5.09 11.07 -20.22
C ALA A 17 5.25 9.57 -20.57
N CYS A 18 4.17 8.78 -20.55
CA CYS A 18 4.20 7.37 -20.96
C CYS A 18 4.17 7.12 -22.47
N MET A 19 3.91 8.12 -23.32
CA MET A 19 3.69 7.89 -24.75
C MET A 19 4.75 8.47 -25.71
N ILE A 20 5.78 9.17 -25.24
CA ILE A 20 6.74 9.86 -26.12
C ILE A 20 8.08 9.14 -26.33
N SER A 21 8.28 7.93 -25.81
CA SER A 21 9.58 7.24 -25.95
C SER A 21 9.69 6.22 -27.10
N HIS A 22 8.85 6.25 -28.12
CA HIS A 22 8.94 5.30 -29.23
C HIS A 22 9.07 5.96 -30.60
N GLN A 23 9.99 6.89 -30.78
CA GLN A 23 10.63 7.14 -32.07
C GLN A 23 11.79 8.13 -31.92
N GLN A 24 12.99 7.64 -31.62
CA GLN A 24 14.22 8.20 -32.20
C GLN A 24 15.34 7.17 -32.18
N ASN A 25 15.90 7.02 -33.37
CA ASN A 25 16.93 6.11 -33.83
C ASN A 25 18.10 5.83 -32.89
N ALA A 26 18.44 4.54 -32.78
CA ALA A 26 19.66 4.01 -32.23
C ALA A 26 20.92 4.67 -32.87
N ARG A 27 21.73 5.32 -32.03
CA ARG A 27 23.17 5.40 -32.21
C ARG A 27 23.82 4.59 -31.10
N ALA A 28 24.53 3.55 -31.51
CA ALA A 28 25.38 2.77 -30.65
C ALA A 28 26.50 3.67 -30.12
N GLY A 29 26.66 3.71 -28.81
CA GLY A 29 27.72 4.43 -28.14
C GLY A 29 27.64 4.21 -26.64
N GLU A 30 28.55 3.36 -26.12
CA GLU A 30 29.07 3.23 -24.78
C GLU A 30 28.06 2.99 -23.62
N LYS A 31 28.10 1.77 -23.11
CA LYS A 31 27.59 1.44 -21.78
C LYS A 31 28.33 2.33 -20.76
N PRO A 32 27.63 3.10 -19.90
CA PRO A 32 28.27 3.65 -18.72
C PRO A 32 28.73 2.50 -17.85
N SER A 33 30.02 2.46 -17.55
CA SER A 33 30.59 1.58 -16.53
C SER A 33 29.84 1.85 -15.23
N LEU A 34 29.38 0.78 -14.58
CA LEU A 34 28.93 0.79 -13.19
C LEU A 34 30.14 1.20 -12.33
N GLN A 35 30.35 2.50 -12.18
CA GLN A 35 31.14 2.99 -11.09
C GLN A 35 30.30 2.82 -9.83
N ASN A 36 30.92 2.15 -8.87
CA ASN A 36 30.45 1.96 -7.49
C ASN A 36 30.56 3.29 -6.75
N ASP A 37 29.75 4.28 -7.16
CA ASP A 37 29.58 5.48 -6.37
C ASP A 37 28.44 5.20 -5.37
N SER A 38 28.83 5.14 -4.11
CA SER A 38 27.92 5.10 -2.98
C SER A 38 26.83 6.17 -3.17
N VAL A 39 25.62 5.72 -3.57
CA VAL A 39 24.44 6.58 -3.53
C VAL A 39 24.37 7.13 -2.11
N PRO A 40 24.37 8.46 -1.91
CA PRO A 40 24.32 9.00 -0.57
C PRO A 40 23.06 8.41 0.10
N TYR A 41 23.25 7.74 1.21
CA TYR A 41 22.18 7.24 2.06
C TYR A 41 21.27 8.43 2.36
N VAL A 42 20.10 8.46 1.77
CA VAL A 42 19.11 9.47 2.08
C VAL A 42 18.75 9.30 3.54
N THR A 43 19.03 10.32 4.31
CA THR A 43 18.80 10.33 5.75
C THR A 43 17.31 10.19 5.99
N MET A 44 16.90 9.04 6.57
CA MET A 44 15.59 8.93 7.21
C MET A 44 15.40 10.14 8.13
N PRO A 45 14.18 10.67 8.27
CA PRO A 45 13.93 11.81 9.14
C PRO A 45 14.54 11.56 10.51
N ASP A 46 15.16 12.60 11.08
CA ASP A 46 15.79 12.48 12.40
C ASP A 46 14.77 12.17 13.51
N VAL A 47 13.48 12.47 13.26
CA VAL A 47 12.36 12.15 14.15
C VAL A 47 11.16 11.72 13.31
N SER A 48 10.63 10.53 13.57
CA SER A 48 9.33 10.14 12.99
C SER A 48 8.22 11.01 13.58
N PRO A 49 7.41 11.69 12.76
CA PRO A 49 6.30 12.47 13.28
C PRO A 49 5.32 11.61 14.10
N LYS A 50 5.14 10.34 13.78
CA LYS A 50 4.24 9.44 14.51
C LYS A 50 4.68 9.14 15.94
N LEU A 51 5.99 9.24 16.25
CA LEU A 51 6.50 9.09 17.64
C LEU A 51 6.07 10.25 18.54
N THR A 52 5.90 11.45 17.97
CA THR A 52 5.55 12.65 18.74
C THR A 52 4.05 12.95 18.76
N THR A 53 3.35 12.69 17.65
CA THR A 53 1.90 13.00 17.53
C THR A 53 0.99 11.89 18.02
N GLY A 54 1.49 10.64 18.00
CA GLY A 54 0.67 9.49 18.28
C GLY A 54 -0.29 9.09 17.14
N ASP A 55 -0.07 9.62 15.92
CA ASP A 55 -0.92 9.36 14.75
C ASP A 55 -0.79 7.91 14.25
N GLY A 56 -1.86 7.40 13.62
CA GLY A 56 -1.91 6.06 13.02
C GLY A 56 -1.41 6.04 11.58
N ASN A 57 -1.59 7.13 10.84
CA ASN A 57 -1.19 7.27 9.44
C ASN A 57 0.13 8.05 9.31
N PRO A 58 0.97 7.73 8.28
CA PRO A 58 0.83 6.60 7.35
C PRO A 58 1.05 5.24 8.03
N LEU A 59 0.67 4.14 7.35
CA LEU A 59 0.82 2.78 7.89
C LEU A 59 2.28 2.44 8.20
N LEU A 60 3.18 2.73 7.26
CA LEU A 60 4.63 2.68 7.43
C LEU A 60 5.19 4.10 7.40
N ASP A 61 6.01 4.46 8.37
CA ASP A 61 6.59 5.81 8.51
C ASP A 61 8.05 5.91 8.03
N PHE A 62 8.58 4.83 7.48
CA PHE A 62 9.99 4.72 7.07
C PHE A 62 10.18 4.50 5.57
N MET A 63 9.07 4.38 4.79
CA MET A 63 9.15 4.19 3.34
C MET A 63 7.92 4.73 2.63
N PHE A 64 8.09 5.09 1.36
CA PHE A 64 7.03 5.55 0.47
C PHE A 64 6.28 4.38 -0.16
N THR A 65 4.94 4.44 -0.10
CA THR A 65 4.03 3.41 -0.62
C THR A 65 2.78 4.06 -1.20
N ALA A 66 2.15 3.44 -2.20
CA ALA A 66 1.00 4.03 -2.87
C ALA A 66 -0.01 2.99 -3.34
N ASP A 67 -1.18 3.46 -3.82
CA ASP A 67 -2.17 2.66 -4.54
C ASP A 67 -2.51 1.36 -3.79
N PRO A 68 -3.05 1.43 -2.56
CA PRO A 68 -3.22 0.26 -1.70
C PRO A 68 -4.34 -0.66 -2.16
N THR A 69 -4.16 -1.96 -1.94
CA THR A 69 -5.21 -2.98 -1.95
C THR A 69 -5.10 -3.85 -0.70
N ALA A 70 -6.18 -4.48 -0.26
CA ALA A 70 -6.18 -5.26 0.96
C ALA A 70 -6.96 -6.58 0.83
N VAL A 71 -6.57 -7.57 1.62
CA VAL A 71 -7.28 -8.85 1.78
C VAL A 71 -7.20 -9.33 3.22
N GLU A 72 -8.32 -9.77 3.77
CA GLU A 72 -8.32 -10.45 5.05
C GLU A 72 -7.94 -11.92 4.88
N TYR A 73 -7.09 -12.45 5.77
CA TYR A 73 -6.80 -13.88 5.87
C TYR A 73 -6.47 -14.27 7.30
N ASN A 74 -7.15 -15.30 7.82
CA ASN A 74 -6.98 -15.82 9.19
C ASN A 74 -7.09 -14.73 10.27
N GLY A 75 -8.04 -13.79 10.11
CA GLY A 75 -8.30 -12.73 11.07
C GLY A 75 -7.29 -11.57 11.07
N ARG A 76 -6.40 -11.54 10.09
CA ARG A 76 -5.38 -10.51 9.85
C ARG A 76 -5.63 -9.82 8.50
N ILE A 77 -5.48 -8.52 8.43
CA ILE A 77 -5.56 -7.75 7.18
C ILE A 77 -4.17 -7.66 6.57
N TYR A 78 -4.05 -8.00 5.28
CA TYR A 78 -2.84 -7.86 4.48
C TYR A 78 -3.04 -6.76 3.46
N VAL A 79 -2.09 -5.85 3.37
CA VAL A 79 -2.12 -4.70 2.45
C VAL A 79 -0.92 -4.80 1.51
N TYR A 80 -1.20 -4.57 0.22
CA TYR A 80 -0.19 -4.51 -0.83
C TYR A 80 -0.22 -3.12 -1.44
N ALA A 81 0.95 -2.61 -1.83
CA ALA A 81 1.07 -1.25 -2.32
C ALA A 81 2.16 -1.11 -3.39
N THR A 82 2.03 -0.12 -4.24
CA THR A 82 3.11 0.36 -5.13
C THR A 82 4.30 0.81 -4.29
N ASN A 83 5.52 0.44 -4.69
CA ASN A 83 6.74 0.76 -3.95
C ASN A 83 7.35 2.09 -4.42
N ASP A 84 6.78 3.21 -4.02
CA ASP A 84 7.31 4.54 -4.34
C ASP A 84 8.71 4.76 -3.74
N GLN A 85 9.09 4.02 -2.68
CA GLN A 85 10.45 4.07 -2.13
C GLN A 85 11.51 3.67 -3.15
N GLN A 86 11.22 2.67 -4.00
CA GLN A 86 12.16 2.25 -5.05
C GLN A 86 12.43 3.36 -6.06
N GLN A 87 11.43 4.17 -6.41
CA GLN A 87 11.61 5.36 -7.24
C GLN A 87 12.45 6.40 -6.50
N TYR A 88 12.12 6.68 -5.23
CA TYR A 88 12.87 7.62 -4.39
C TYR A 88 14.35 7.25 -4.29
N ASP A 89 14.66 5.98 -4.02
CA ASP A 89 16.03 5.49 -3.92
C ASP A 89 16.79 5.62 -5.25
N SER A 90 16.07 5.53 -6.38
CA SER A 90 16.66 5.62 -7.72
C SER A 90 16.99 7.04 -8.15
N ILE A 91 16.21 8.05 -7.70
CA ILE A 91 16.37 9.45 -8.13
C ILE A 91 16.84 10.38 -7.00
N GLY A 92 17.04 9.86 -5.77
CA GLY A 92 17.57 10.62 -4.63
C GLY A 92 16.62 11.66 -4.05
N GLY A 93 15.31 11.58 -4.34
CA GLY A 93 14.30 12.50 -3.81
C GLY A 93 14.30 13.91 -4.43
N TYR A 94 15.17 14.19 -5.38
CA TYR A 94 15.32 15.52 -6.01
C TYR A 94 14.56 15.65 -7.34
N GLY A 95 14.21 14.53 -7.96
CA GLY A 95 13.46 14.49 -9.20
C GLY A 95 11.97 14.35 -8.94
N LYS A 96 11.16 14.55 -10.00
CA LYS A 96 9.72 14.25 -9.94
C LYS A 96 9.50 12.74 -9.91
N ASN A 97 8.58 12.26 -9.08
CA ASN A 97 8.16 10.87 -9.10
C ASN A 97 7.51 10.54 -10.46
N SER A 98 8.26 9.83 -11.31
CA SER A 98 7.84 9.43 -12.67
C SER A 98 7.37 7.97 -12.72
N TYR A 99 7.48 7.23 -11.62
CA TYR A 99 7.09 5.82 -11.46
C TYR A 99 7.90 4.81 -12.30
N GLU A 100 8.85 5.25 -13.11
CA GLU A 100 9.58 4.43 -14.11
C GLU A 100 10.46 3.36 -13.48
N TYR A 101 10.98 3.60 -12.27
CA TYR A 101 11.88 2.67 -11.58
C TYR A 101 11.17 1.70 -10.63
N ILE A 102 9.84 1.78 -10.52
CA ILE A 102 9.08 0.93 -9.62
C ILE A 102 8.86 -0.45 -10.25
N LYS A 103 9.58 -1.45 -9.74
CA LYS A 103 9.56 -2.85 -10.20
C LYS A 103 9.31 -3.83 -9.06
N SER A 104 8.62 -3.36 -8.03
CA SER A 104 8.28 -4.14 -6.86
C SER A 104 7.04 -3.60 -6.18
N LEU A 105 6.40 -4.47 -5.38
CA LEU A 105 5.27 -4.13 -4.54
C LEU A 105 5.64 -4.33 -3.08
N VAL A 106 5.05 -3.54 -2.20
CA VAL A 106 5.26 -3.63 -0.74
C VAL A 106 4.20 -4.52 -0.13
N MET A 107 4.58 -5.32 0.87
CA MET A 107 3.66 -6.13 1.67
C MET A 107 3.69 -5.70 3.13
N MET A 108 2.52 -5.49 3.72
CA MET A 108 2.35 -5.22 5.15
C MET A 108 1.06 -5.86 5.67
N SER A 109 0.95 -6.04 6.98
CA SER A 109 -0.27 -6.60 7.57
C SER A 109 -0.49 -6.13 9.00
N SER A 110 -1.71 -6.23 9.49
CA SER A 110 -2.06 -5.88 10.86
C SER A 110 -3.19 -6.75 11.42
N ASP A 111 -3.14 -7.04 12.71
CA ASP A 111 -4.24 -7.67 13.46
C ASP A 111 -5.15 -6.61 14.08
N ASP A 112 -4.62 -5.40 14.31
CA ASP A 112 -5.22 -4.41 15.18
C ASP A 112 -5.42 -3.02 14.52
N MET A 113 -5.00 -2.87 13.25
CA MET A 113 -5.11 -1.65 12.44
C MET A 113 -4.23 -0.47 12.91
N THR A 114 -3.35 -0.70 13.89
CA THR A 114 -2.46 0.33 14.45
C THR A 114 -0.99 -0.08 14.39
N ASN A 115 -0.70 -1.34 14.75
CA ASN A 115 0.61 -1.93 14.63
C ASN A 115 0.70 -2.71 13.31
N TRP A 116 1.63 -2.33 12.44
CA TRP A 116 1.77 -2.89 11.11
C TRP A 116 3.05 -3.69 10.99
N THR A 117 2.93 -4.96 10.60
CA THR A 117 4.07 -5.82 10.29
C THR A 117 4.50 -5.57 8.84
N TYR A 118 5.75 -5.19 8.64
CA TYR A 118 6.34 -5.05 7.30
C TYR A 118 6.89 -6.41 6.83
N HIS A 119 6.39 -6.95 5.73
CA HIS A 119 6.79 -8.24 5.19
C HIS A 119 7.78 -8.14 4.02
N GLY A 120 8.39 -6.98 3.83
CA GLY A 120 9.30 -6.76 2.71
C GLY A 120 8.59 -6.45 1.39
N ILE A 121 9.29 -6.72 0.29
CA ILE A 121 8.86 -6.38 -1.07
C ILE A 121 8.75 -7.63 -1.96
N ILE A 122 7.79 -7.59 -2.88
CA ILE A 122 7.67 -8.55 -3.99
C ILE A 122 8.49 -7.99 -5.15
N LYS A 123 9.64 -8.57 -5.44
CA LYS A 123 10.50 -8.20 -6.58
C LYS A 123 9.94 -8.81 -7.86
N THR A 124 9.00 -8.12 -8.47
CA THR A 124 8.21 -8.63 -9.59
C THR A 124 9.04 -8.91 -10.84
N ASP A 125 10.03 -8.07 -11.15
CA ASP A 125 10.97 -8.26 -12.24
C ASP A 125 11.90 -9.47 -12.05
N SER A 126 12.21 -9.81 -10.78
CA SER A 126 12.98 -11.02 -10.47
C SER A 126 12.13 -12.30 -10.59
N ILE A 127 10.82 -12.22 -10.29
CA ILE A 127 9.87 -13.33 -10.44
C ILE A 127 9.57 -13.56 -11.92
N ALA A 128 9.39 -12.48 -12.68
CA ALA A 128 9.02 -12.53 -14.10
C ALA A 128 9.73 -11.41 -14.87
N PRO A 129 10.85 -11.73 -15.57
CA PRO A 129 11.68 -10.73 -16.27
C PRO A 129 10.97 -9.97 -17.40
N TRP A 130 9.78 -10.40 -17.84
CA TRP A 130 8.96 -9.69 -18.81
C TRP A 130 8.21 -8.49 -18.20
N ILE A 131 8.13 -8.39 -16.86
CA ILE A 131 7.50 -7.28 -16.15
C ILE A 131 8.45 -6.09 -16.17
N GLN A 132 7.95 -4.95 -16.64
CA GLN A 132 8.73 -3.71 -16.77
C GLN A 132 8.62 -2.82 -15.55
N THR A 133 7.38 -2.64 -15.03
CA THR A 133 7.08 -1.88 -13.82
C THR A 133 5.95 -2.58 -13.06
N SER A 134 5.69 -2.14 -11.82
CA SER A 134 4.65 -2.75 -10.97
C SER A 134 3.95 -1.67 -10.15
N TRP A 135 2.76 -1.28 -10.61
CA TRP A 135 1.96 -0.23 -9.99
C TRP A 135 0.57 -0.74 -9.63
N ALA A 136 -0.08 -0.06 -8.70
CA ALA A 136 -1.49 -0.19 -8.37
C ALA A 136 -1.95 -1.66 -8.31
N PRO A 137 -1.55 -2.40 -7.26
CA PRO A 137 -1.99 -3.78 -7.07
C PRO A 137 -3.46 -3.88 -6.71
N SER A 138 -4.11 -4.99 -7.10
CA SER A 138 -5.41 -5.42 -6.60
C SER A 138 -5.38 -6.91 -6.29
N ILE A 139 -5.82 -7.31 -5.09
CA ILE A 139 -5.69 -8.67 -4.57
C ILE A 139 -7.04 -9.35 -4.41
N ALA A 140 -7.12 -10.61 -4.81
CA ALA A 140 -8.23 -11.50 -4.45
C ALA A 140 -7.70 -12.80 -3.86
N LYS A 141 -8.51 -13.45 -3.02
CA LYS A 141 -8.24 -14.81 -2.52
C LYS A 141 -9.43 -15.71 -2.79
N ARG A 142 -9.17 -16.98 -3.04
CA ARG A 142 -10.22 -18.01 -3.19
C ARG A 142 -9.73 -19.34 -2.68
N GLU A 143 -10.62 -20.10 -2.07
CA GLU A 143 -10.37 -21.50 -1.79
C GLU A 143 -10.52 -22.32 -3.08
N GLU A 144 -9.48 -23.06 -3.45
CA GLU A 144 -9.42 -23.82 -4.68
C GLU A 144 -9.69 -25.31 -4.44
N ALA A 145 -9.82 -26.08 -5.53
CA ALA A 145 -10.17 -27.51 -5.47
C ALA A 145 -9.10 -28.38 -4.75
N ASP A 146 -7.89 -27.87 -4.56
CA ASP A 146 -6.83 -28.53 -3.76
C ASP A 146 -6.99 -28.32 -2.25
N GLY A 147 -8.06 -27.65 -1.82
CA GLY A 147 -8.37 -27.36 -0.42
C GLY A 147 -7.48 -26.27 0.20
N LYS A 148 -6.76 -25.51 -0.63
CA LYS A 148 -5.93 -24.40 -0.17
C LYS A 148 -6.53 -23.07 -0.61
N THR A 149 -6.26 -22.03 0.19
CA THR A 149 -6.52 -20.66 -0.23
C THR A 149 -5.43 -20.23 -1.21
N HIS A 150 -5.83 -19.80 -2.40
CA HIS A 150 -4.97 -19.19 -3.39
C HIS A 150 -5.18 -17.68 -3.40
N PHE A 151 -4.08 -16.95 -3.56
CA PHE A 151 -4.04 -15.50 -3.67
C PHE A 151 -3.65 -15.13 -5.10
N TYR A 152 -4.36 -14.16 -5.66
CA TYR A 152 -4.19 -13.66 -7.01
C TYR A 152 -3.94 -12.16 -6.92
N LEU A 153 -2.72 -11.74 -7.20
CA LEU A 153 -2.28 -10.34 -7.11
C LEU A 153 -2.11 -9.78 -8.52
N TYR A 154 -3.08 -8.97 -8.94
CA TYR A 154 -3.04 -8.25 -10.20
C TYR A 154 -2.38 -6.90 -9.98
N PHE A 155 -1.68 -6.38 -11.00
CA PHE A 155 -1.04 -5.06 -10.95
C PHE A 155 -0.74 -4.55 -12.34
N SER A 156 -0.53 -3.25 -12.45
CA SER A 156 -0.16 -2.60 -13.71
C SER A 156 1.27 -2.92 -14.09
N ASN A 157 1.47 -3.51 -15.28
CA ASN A 157 2.78 -3.63 -15.91
C ASN A 157 2.95 -2.46 -16.88
N SER A 158 3.38 -1.31 -16.39
CA SER A 158 3.35 -0.02 -17.08
C SER A 158 1.92 0.38 -17.52
N GLY A 159 1.76 1.39 -18.36
CA GLY A 159 0.47 1.72 -18.96
C GLY A 159 -0.05 0.66 -19.96
N GLY A 160 0.80 -0.27 -20.37
CA GLY A 160 0.55 -1.20 -21.47
C GLY A 160 -0.29 -2.42 -21.12
N GLY A 161 -0.31 -2.86 -19.85
CA GLY A 161 -1.03 -4.08 -19.52
C GLY A 161 -1.15 -4.37 -18.02
N THR A 162 -1.91 -5.41 -17.71
CA THR A 162 -2.13 -5.93 -16.36
C THR A 162 -1.47 -7.29 -16.21
N ALA A 163 -0.57 -7.42 -15.23
CA ALA A 163 0.08 -8.66 -14.83
C ALA A 163 -0.67 -9.33 -13.67
N VAL A 164 -0.39 -10.61 -13.43
CA VAL A 164 -0.88 -11.36 -12.27
C VAL A 164 0.21 -12.25 -11.70
N LEU A 165 0.33 -12.26 -10.37
CA LEU A 165 1.10 -13.23 -9.59
C LEU A 165 0.16 -14.07 -8.75
N THR A 166 0.60 -15.29 -8.42
CA THR A 166 -0.15 -16.24 -7.60
C THR A 166 0.68 -16.76 -6.44
N SER A 167 0.02 -17.08 -5.33
CA SER A 167 0.62 -17.72 -4.16
C SER A 167 -0.43 -18.51 -3.37
N THR A 168 0.00 -19.44 -2.53
CA THR A 168 -0.85 -20.08 -1.51
C THR A 168 -0.68 -19.48 -0.11
N SER A 169 0.06 -18.39 -0.01
CA SER A 169 0.26 -17.63 1.22
C SER A 169 0.16 -16.13 0.92
N PRO A 170 -0.38 -15.30 1.82
CA PRO A 170 -0.50 -13.86 1.59
C PRO A 170 0.86 -13.14 1.53
N ILE A 171 1.92 -13.75 2.03
CA ILE A 171 3.29 -13.18 1.98
C ILE A 171 4.19 -13.87 0.96
N GLY A 172 3.65 -14.79 0.15
CA GLY A 172 4.42 -15.54 -0.84
C GLY A 172 4.89 -16.93 -0.34
N PRO A 173 5.74 -17.65 -1.10
CA PRO A 173 6.39 -17.15 -2.32
C PRO A 173 5.40 -16.88 -3.44
N TRP A 174 5.67 -15.83 -4.18
CA TRP A 174 4.89 -15.45 -5.36
C TRP A 174 5.48 -16.05 -6.63
N SER A 175 4.63 -16.41 -7.58
CA SER A 175 5.01 -16.92 -8.89
C SER A 175 4.20 -16.26 -10.01
N SER A 176 4.79 -16.15 -11.19
CA SER A 176 4.10 -15.67 -12.39
C SER A 176 3.55 -16.86 -13.16
N PRO A 177 2.23 -17.06 -13.25
CA PRO A 177 1.63 -18.14 -14.01
C PRO A 177 1.65 -17.87 -15.52
N LEU A 178 1.87 -16.62 -15.92
CA LEU A 178 1.92 -16.17 -17.29
C LEU A 178 3.30 -15.59 -17.65
N ASN A 179 3.65 -15.60 -18.91
CA ASN A 179 4.83 -14.96 -19.47
C ASN A 179 4.50 -13.68 -20.29
N HIS A 180 3.30 -13.15 -20.10
CA HIS A 180 2.76 -11.97 -20.76
C HIS A 180 1.68 -11.34 -19.87
N SER A 181 1.23 -10.13 -20.18
CA SER A 181 0.09 -9.49 -19.52
C SER A 181 -1.19 -10.32 -19.73
N LEU A 182 -2.00 -10.43 -18.69
CA LEU A 182 -3.33 -11.05 -18.76
C LEU A 182 -4.22 -10.32 -19.77
N VAL A 183 -4.18 -9.00 -19.75
CA VAL A 183 -4.77 -8.11 -20.75
C VAL A 183 -3.84 -6.93 -20.99
N ASP A 184 -3.89 -6.39 -22.20
CA ASP A 184 -3.10 -5.25 -22.65
C ASP A 184 -3.90 -4.32 -23.57
N THR A 185 -3.27 -3.27 -24.07
CA THR A 185 -3.87 -2.31 -25.01
C THR A 185 -4.19 -2.90 -26.37
N ASN A 186 -3.74 -4.12 -26.69
CA ASN A 186 -4.06 -4.83 -27.94
C ASN A 186 -5.18 -5.86 -27.74
N THR A 187 -5.60 -6.10 -26.50
CA THR A 187 -6.64 -7.09 -26.19
C THR A 187 -7.99 -6.67 -26.79
N PRO A 188 -8.70 -7.57 -27.50
CA PRO A 188 -10.04 -7.28 -28.06
C PRO A 188 -11.01 -6.76 -27.00
N GLY A 189 -11.63 -5.61 -27.25
CA GLY A 189 -12.50 -4.89 -26.30
C GLY A 189 -11.77 -3.86 -25.44
N ILE A 190 -10.44 -3.78 -25.52
CA ILE A 190 -9.60 -2.70 -24.97
C ILE A 190 -8.96 -1.93 -26.13
N ALA A 191 -8.50 -2.63 -27.14
CA ALA A 191 -7.81 -2.08 -28.30
C ALA A 191 -8.59 -0.97 -29.01
N GLY A 192 -7.92 0.18 -29.20
CA GLY A 192 -8.49 1.37 -29.83
C GLY A 192 -9.52 2.15 -29.01
N GLU A 193 -9.87 1.65 -27.80
CA GLU A 193 -10.88 2.22 -26.94
C GLU A 193 -10.30 2.85 -25.67
N CYS A 194 -9.24 2.25 -25.13
CA CYS A 194 -8.54 2.70 -23.93
C CYS A 194 -7.12 3.15 -24.24
N LYS A 195 -6.66 4.20 -23.59
CA LYS A 195 -5.27 4.66 -23.70
C LYS A 195 -4.30 3.75 -22.94
N ALA A 196 -4.79 3.10 -21.91
CA ALA A 196 -4.02 2.19 -21.07
C ALA A 196 -4.89 1.04 -20.56
N ALA A 197 -4.26 -0.12 -20.26
CA ALA A 197 -4.89 -1.31 -19.66
C ALA A 197 -4.29 -1.57 -18.27
N PHE A 198 -4.32 -0.57 -17.41
CA PHE A 198 -3.69 -0.55 -16.09
C PHE A 198 -4.71 -0.34 -14.96
N ASP A 199 -4.23 -0.24 -13.73
CA ASP A 199 -5.02 -0.11 -12.51
C ASP A 199 -6.10 -1.18 -12.41
N PRO A 200 -5.72 -2.44 -12.23
CA PRO A 200 -6.70 -3.52 -12.09
C PRO A 200 -7.50 -3.38 -10.80
N GLY A 201 -8.81 -3.65 -10.88
CA GLY A 201 -9.67 -3.86 -9.71
C GLY A 201 -10.30 -5.24 -9.77
N VAL A 202 -10.03 -6.11 -8.80
CA VAL A 202 -10.52 -7.50 -8.79
C VAL A 202 -11.50 -7.76 -7.65
N VAL A 203 -12.55 -8.54 -7.94
CA VAL A 203 -13.44 -9.07 -6.90
C VAL A 203 -13.88 -10.49 -7.25
N ILE A 204 -14.17 -11.28 -6.24
CA ILE A 204 -14.86 -12.58 -6.36
C ILE A 204 -16.27 -12.42 -5.80
N ASP A 205 -17.27 -12.75 -6.61
CA ASP A 205 -18.68 -12.67 -6.22
C ASP A 205 -19.11 -13.85 -5.31
N ASP A 206 -20.36 -13.81 -4.82
CA ASP A 206 -20.95 -14.85 -3.96
C ASP A 206 -21.09 -16.23 -4.64
N LYS A 207 -20.88 -16.30 -5.96
CA LYS A 207 -20.88 -17.55 -6.75
C LYS A 207 -19.46 -18.05 -7.05
N GLY A 208 -18.45 -17.42 -6.45
CA GLY A 208 -17.04 -17.74 -6.65
C GLY A 208 -16.48 -17.33 -8.00
N LYS A 209 -17.18 -16.46 -8.75
CA LYS A 209 -16.69 -15.95 -10.05
C LYS A 209 -15.80 -14.74 -9.83
N GLY A 210 -14.62 -14.77 -10.48
CA GLY A 210 -13.70 -13.64 -10.52
C GLY A 210 -14.14 -12.61 -11.57
N TRP A 211 -13.99 -11.34 -11.22
CA TRP A 211 -14.24 -10.18 -12.08
C TRP A 211 -13.08 -9.22 -12.00
N LEU A 212 -12.71 -8.66 -13.14
CA LEU A 212 -11.59 -7.74 -13.25
C LEU A 212 -12.02 -6.48 -13.99
N THR A 213 -11.65 -5.32 -13.46
CA THR A 213 -11.71 -4.03 -14.15
C THR A 213 -10.32 -3.53 -14.46
N VAL A 214 -10.15 -2.82 -15.56
CA VAL A 214 -8.91 -2.14 -15.95
C VAL A 214 -9.23 -0.89 -16.77
N GLY A 215 -8.26 0.01 -16.89
CA GLY A 215 -8.29 1.06 -17.89
C GLY A 215 -7.84 2.43 -17.40
N GLY A 216 -7.25 3.21 -18.31
CA GLY A 216 -6.93 4.62 -18.14
C GLY A 216 -7.61 5.46 -19.22
N GLY A 217 -8.33 6.52 -18.80
CA GLY A 217 -9.19 7.31 -19.66
C GLY A 217 -10.41 6.56 -20.19
N CYS A 218 -10.62 5.34 -19.75
CA CYS A 218 -11.78 4.48 -20.00
C CYS A 218 -11.83 3.40 -18.93
N ALA A 219 -13.00 2.80 -18.70
CA ALA A 219 -13.15 1.64 -17.81
C ALA A 219 -13.64 0.42 -18.56
N ARG A 220 -13.04 -0.72 -18.29
CA ARG A 220 -13.40 -2.02 -18.84
C ARG A 220 -13.64 -3.02 -17.74
N ILE A 221 -14.64 -3.89 -17.94
CA ILE A 221 -14.92 -5.01 -17.04
C ILE A 221 -14.96 -6.32 -17.82
N MET A 222 -14.44 -7.37 -17.20
CA MET A 222 -14.40 -8.72 -17.74
C MET A 222 -14.63 -9.74 -16.65
N ARG A 223 -15.12 -10.91 -17.02
CA ARG A 223 -15.13 -12.07 -16.16
C ARG A 223 -13.81 -12.81 -16.32
N LEU A 224 -13.23 -13.22 -15.20
CA LEU A 224 -12.06 -14.09 -15.19
C LEU A 224 -12.47 -15.54 -15.43
N GLY A 225 -11.58 -16.31 -16.03
CA GLY A 225 -11.69 -17.75 -16.12
C GLY A 225 -11.71 -18.42 -14.74
N LYS A 226 -12.06 -19.70 -14.70
CA LYS A 226 -12.01 -20.48 -13.46
C LYS A 226 -10.62 -20.57 -12.84
N ASP A 227 -9.59 -20.40 -13.64
CA ASP A 227 -8.18 -20.36 -13.25
C ASP A 227 -7.74 -19.01 -12.67
N MET A 228 -8.58 -17.97 -12.75
CA MET A 228 -8.28 -16.59 -12.33
C MET A 228 -7.10 -15.91 -13.10
N ILE A 229 -6.59 -16.56 -14.13
CA ILE A 229 -5.44 -16.09 -14.93
C ILE A 229 -5.75 -16.06 -16.45
N SER A 230 -7.02 -16.15 -16.79
CA SER A 230 -7.53 -16.00 -18.15
C SER A 230 -8.82 -15.16 -18.15
N VAL A 231 -9.21 -14.66 -19.33
CA VAL A 231 -10.48 -13.94 -19.51
C VAL A 231 -11.53 -14.89 -20.09
N ASP A 232 -12.71 -14.94 -19.46
CA ASP A 232 -13.83 -15.77 -19.90
C ASP A 232 -14.95 -14.90 -20.50
N GLY A 233 -15.00 -14.84 -21.81
CA GLY A 233 -16.04 -14.13 -22.55
C GLY A 233 -15.68 -12.68 -22.91
N PRO A 234 -16.69 -11.82 -23.16
CA PRO A 234 -16.44 -10.49 -23.71
C PRO A 234 -15.99 -9.50 -22.65
N ILE A 235 -15.10 -8.60 -23.03
CA ILE A 235 -14.72 -7.40 -22.28
C ILE A 235 -15.73 -6.28 -22.61
N LYS A 236 -16.32 -5.66 -21.60
CA LYS A 236 -17.39 -4.65 -21.76
C LYS A 236 -16.99 -3.31 -21.15
N PRO A 237 -17.43 -2.17 -21.75
CA PRO A 237 -17.19 -0.87 -21.17
C PRO A 237 -18.08 -0.61 -19.94
N ILE A 238 -17.50 0.00 -18.93
CA ILE A 238 -18.19 0.76 -17.90
C ILE A 238 -18.14 2.22 -18.36
N ARG A 239 -19.28 2.85 -18.55
CA ARG A 239 -19.35 4.26 -18.98
C ARG A 239 -19.34 5.17 -17.76
N ALA A 240 -18.22 5.16 -17.05
CA ALA A 240 -18.02 6.00 -15.87
C ALA A 240 -17.82 7.47 -16.31
N PRO A 241 -18.61 8.42 -15.77
CA PRO A 241 -18.46 9.82 -16.11
C PRO A 241 -17.07 10.33 -15.76
N HIS A 242 -16.44 11.06 -16.70
CA HIS A 242 -15.12 11.68 -16.50
C HIS A 242 -14.06 10.72 -15.91
N HIS A 243 -14.09 9.46 -16.31
CA HIS A 243 -13.15 8.45 -15.84
C HIS A 243 -11.70 8.85 -16.16
N PHE A 244 -10.83 8.80 -15.14
CA PHE A 244 -9.40 9.03 -15.28
C PHE A 244 -8.62 7.72 -15.10
N GLU A 245 -8.56 7.17 -13.86
CA GLU A 245 -7.79 5.98 -13.50
C GLU A 245 -8.29 5.34 -12.19
N ALA A 246 -7.45 4.55 -11.51
CA ALA A 246 -7.66 3.98 -10.18
C ALA A 246 -8.92 3.12 -10.08
N ASN A 247 -9.01 2.14 -10.98
CA ASN A 247 -10.13 1.20 -10.98
C ASN A 247 -10.05 0.28 -9.76
N GLU A 248 -11.18 0.09 -9.08
CA GLU A 248 -11.34 -0.93 -8.03
C GLU A 248 -12.73 -1.53 -8.09
N LEU A 249 -12.88 -2.74 -7.54
CA LEU A 249 -14.13 -3.47 -7.60
C LEU A 249 -14.45 -4.16 -6.27
N ASN A 250 -15.66 -3.91 -5.76
CA ASN A 250 -16.21 -4.61 -4.60
C ASN A 250 -17.50 -5.34 -4.98
N TYR A 251 -17.90 -6.32 -4.16
CA TYR A 251 -19.19 -7.00 -4.25
C TYR A 251 -19.89 -6.91 -2.91
N ILE A 252 -20.98 -6.16 -2.85
CA ILE A 252 -21.70 -5.85 -1.62
C ILE A 252 -23.16 -6.24 -1.81
N ASN A 253 -23.64 -7.18 -1.03
CA ASN A 253 -25.04 -7.61 -0.98
C ASN A 253 -25.66 -7.82 -2.38
N GLY A 254 -25.00 -8.64 -3.21
CA GLY A 254 -25.49 -8.96 -4.57
C GLY A 254 -25.27 -7.87 -5.62
N THR A 255 -24.50 -6.84 -5.30
CA THR A 255 -24.26 -5.69 -6.17
C THR A 255 -22.75 -5.48 -6.38
N TYR A 256 -22.35 -5.35 -7.64
CA TYR A 256 -20.99 -4.93 -8.00
C TYR A 256 -20.87 -3.43 -7.81
N VAL A 257 -19.86 -3.02 -7.10
CA VAL A 257 -19.50 -1.63 -6.80
C VAL A 257 -18.17 -1.34 -7.46
N TYR A 258 -18.20 -0.51 -8.48
CA TYR A 258 -17.02 -0.06 -9.20
C TYR A 258 -16.64 1.33 -8.72
N THR A 259 -15.45 1.47 -8.16
CA THR A 259 -14.88 2.74 -7.74
C THR A 259 -13.79 3.18 -8.70
N TYR A 260 -13.62 4.48 -8.88
CA TYR A 260 -12.68 5.06 -9.83
C TYR A 260 -12.35 6.51 -9.49
N ASN A 261 -11.21 6.97 -9.99
CA ASN A 261 -10.80 8.36 -9.89
C ASN A 261 -11.36 9.17 -11.06
N ILE A 262 -12.01 10.29 -10.73
CA ILE A 262 -12.48 11.27 -11.70
C ILE A 262 -11.31 12.17 -12.16
N ASP A 263 -11.38 12.70 -13.38
CA ASP A 263 -10.36 13.52 -14.02
C ASP A 263 -10.12 14.86 -13.30
N TRP A 264 -9.04 15.53 -13.68
CA TRP A 264 -8.57 16.83 -13.17
C TRP A 264 -9.26 18.01 -13.83
N GLN A 265 -10.59 18.10 -13.73
CA GLN A 265 -11.41 19.15 -14.31
C GLN A 265 -12.24 19.87 -13.25
N ASP A 266 -12.83 21.01 -13.60
CA ASP A 266 -13.79 21.71 -12.74
C ASP A 266 -15.24 21.22 -12.89
N PHE A 267 -15.47 20.31 -13.86
CA PHE A 267 -16.76 19.70 -14.17
C PHE A 267 -17.92 20.71 -14.32
N SER A 268 -17.67 21.87 -14.92
CA SER A 268 -18.71 22.87 -15.20
C SER A 268 -19.83 22.33 -16.11
N ASP A 269 -19.52 21.26 -16.87
CA ASP A 269 -20.42 20.53 -17.76
C ASP A 269 -21.01 19.26 -17.15
N TRP A 270 -21.01 19.11 -15.83
CA TRP A 270 -21.50 17.90 -15.15
C TRP A 270 -22.91 17.52 -15.61
N PRO A 271 -23.10 16.35 -16.28
CA PRO A 271 -24.32 16.05 -17.01
C PRO A 271 -25.40 15.40 -16.14
N LEU A 272 -25.09 15.04 -14.89
CA LEU A 272 -25.97 14.27 -14.03
C LEU A 272 -26.67 15.20 -13.01
N GLN A 273 -27.86 14.79 -12.56
CA GLN A 273 -28.61 15.49 -11.50
C GLN A 273 -28.12 15.07 -10.08
N THR A 274 -26.83 14.86 -9.94
CA THR A 274 -26.15 14.55 -8.68
C THR A 274 -25.24 15.71 -8.30
N GLU A 275 -24.77 15.74 -7.08
CA GLU A 275 -23.76 16.72 -6.67
C GLU A 275 -22.55 16.66 -7.61
N LYS A 276 -22.11 17.82 -8.07
CA LYS A 276 -20.93 17.96 -8.92
C LYS A 276 -19.70 17.48 -8.13
N PRO A 277 -18.89 16.54 -8.68
CA PRO A 277 -17.70 16.08 -8.00
C PRO A 277 -16.63 17.18 -7.91
N THR A 278 -15.74 17.07 -6.93
CA THR A 278 -14.52 17.88 -6.88
C THR A 278 -13.46 17.27 -7.80
N THR A 279 -12.45 18.06 -8.15
CA THR A 279 -11.37 17.61 -9.04
C THR A 279 -10.65 16.39 -8.48
N CYS A 280 -10.34 15.43 -9.34
CA CYS A 280 -9.58 14.24 -9.01
C CYS A 280 -10.07 13.53 -7.73
N CYS A 281 -11.40 13.45 -7.54
CA CYS A 281 -12.03 12.75 -6.42
C CYS A 281 -12.34 11.28 -6.78
N MET A 282 -12.60 10.46 -5.77
CA MET A 282 -13.07 9.09 -5.96
C MET A 282 -14.59 9.04 -6.03
N SER A 283 -15.10 8.41 -7.08
CA SER A 283 -16.52 8.20 -7.34
C SER A 283 -16.85 6.73 -7.51
N TYR A 284 -18.13 6.38 -7.47
CA TYR A 284 -18.50 4.99 -7.69
C TYR A 284 -19.77 4.80 -8.50
N MET A 285 -19.86 3.64 -9.13
CA MET A 285 -21.01 3.14 -9.87
C MET A 285 -21.41 1.77 -9.34
N THR A 286 -22.68 1.42 -9.52
CA THR A 286 -23.21 0.12 -9.10
C THR A 286 -23.90 -0.62 -10.25
N SER A 287 -23.84 -1.97 -10.23
CA SER A 287 -24.55 -2.82 -11.16
C SER A 287 -24.84 -4.20 -10.54
N LYS A 288 -25.97 -4.82 -10.91
CA LYS A 288 -26.27 -6.23 -10.63
C LYS A 288 -25.93 -7.17 -11.80
N THR A 289 -25.63 -6.62 -12.97
CA THR A 289 -25.35 -7.36 -14.21
C THR A 289 -24.14 -6.73 -14.92
N PRO A 290 -22.90 -6.98 -14.42
CA PRO A 290 -21.72 -6.18 -14.72
C PRO A 290 -21.32 -6.16 -16.21
N LEU A 291 -21.64 -7.21 -16.99
CA LEU A 291 -21.39 -7.23 -18.43
C LEU A 291 -22.42 -6.47 -19.27
N VAL A 292 -23.48 -5.96 -18.66
CA VAL A 292 -24.50 -5.13 -19.34
C VAL A 292 -24.17 -3.66 -19.12
N THR A 293 -23.51 -3.02 -20.06
CA THR A 293 -23.02 -1.62 -19.96
C THR A 293 -24.07 -0.64 -19.44
N LYS A 294 -25.34 -0.77 -19.88
CA LYS A 294 -26.44 0.13 -19.46
C LYS A 294 -26.93 -0.11 -18.04
N SER A 295 -26.50 -1.20 -17.38
CA SER A 295 -26.91 -1.52 -15.99
C SER A 295 -26.11 -0.75 -14.96
N TRP A 296 -24.94 -0.23 -15.32
CA TRP A 296 -24.11 0.58 -14.45
C TRP A 296 -24.76 1.94 -14.19
N LYS A 297 -24.92 2.27 -12.91
CA LYS A 297 -25.51 3.52 -12.45
C LYS A 297 -24.49 4.29 -11.63
N TYR A 298 -24.21 5.53 -12.01
CA TYR A 298 -23.43 6.46 -11.21
C TYR A 298 -24.19 6.74 -9.91
N GLN A 299 -23.48 6.78 -8.81
CA GLN A 299 -24.02 7.11 -7.49
C GLN A 299 -23.60 8.54 -7.11
N HIS A 300 -22.41 8.70 -6.58
CA HIS A 300 -21.80 9.97 -6.21
C HIS A 300 -20.29 9.79 -5.93
N ASN A 301 -19.61 10.88 -5.59
CA ASN A 301 -18.26 10.86 -5.05
C ASN A 301 -18.29 10.51 -3.55
N TYR A 302 -17.35 9.66 -3.11
CA TYR A 302 -17.29 9.21 -1.71
C TYR A 302 -15.97 9.57 -1.02
N MET A 303 -15.00 10.11 -1.74
CA MET A 303 -13.72 10.58 -1.19
C MET A 303 -13.22 11.74 -2.04
N LYS A 304 -12.95 12.90 -1.44
CA LYS A 304 -12.37 14.04 -2.14
C LYS A 304 -10.89 13.81 -2.42
N ASN A 305 -10.25 14.73 -3.14
CA ASN A 305 -8.80 14.72 -3.33
C ASN A 305 -8.08 14.91 -1.97
N PRO A 306 -6.90 14.31 -1.75
CA PRO A 306 -6.11 14.59 -0.54
C PRO A 306 -5.94 16.08 -0.23
N GLY A 307 -5.78 16.92 -1.26
CA GLY A 307 -5.68 18.37 -1.11
C GLY A 307 -6.90 19.04 -0.48
N ASP A 308 -8.09 18.49 -0.67
CA ASP A 308 -9.32 18.99 -0.04
C ASP A 308 -9.39 18.68 1.47
N TYR A 309 -8.55 17.79 1.97
CA TYR A 309 -8.41 17.44 3.40
C TYR A 309 -7.17 18.10 4.05
N GLY A 310 -6.47 18.97 3.31
CA GLY A 310 -5.30 19.70 3.83
C GLY A 310 -3.96 19.03 3.60
N PHE A 311 -3.90 17.99 2.77
CA PHE A 311 -2.68 17.39 2.25
C PHE A 311 -2.26 18.05 0.92
N ASP A 312 -1.20 17.56 0.30
CA ASP A 312 -0.86 17.95 -1.07
C ASP A 312 -1.89 17.39 -2.06
N TYR A 313 -2.23 18.17 -3.08
CA TYR A 313 -3.02 17.66 -4.21
C TYR A 313 -2.20 16.61 -4.97
N SER A 314 -2.74 15.42 -5.10
CA SER A 314 -2.12 14.30 -5.82
C SER A 314 -3.17 13.52 -6.61
N ASN A 315 -2.74 12.56 -7.44
CA ASN A 315 -3.66 11.51 -7.89
C ASN A 315 -4.26 10.80 -6.68
N ASN A 316 -5.43 10.22 -6.86
CA ASN A 316 -6.19 9.60 -5.77
C ASN A 316 -6.45 8.13 -6.13
N HIS A 317 -6.21 7.24 -5.19
CA HIS A 317 -6.45 5.82 -5.36
C HIS A 317 -6.91 5.24 -4.03
N THR A 318 -8.03 4.50 -4.04
CA THR A 318 -8.60 3.96 -2.81
C THR A 318 -8.97 2.50 -2.98
N HIS A 319 -8.94 1.76 -1.87
CA HIS A 319 -9.48 0.41 -1.74
C HIS A 319 -10.41 0.34 -0.55
N LEU A 320 -11.65 -0.11 -0.78
CA LEU A 320 -12.65 -0.33 0.28
C LEU A 320 -12.55 -1.77 0.77
N HIS A 321 -12.41 -1.97 2.08
CA HIS A 321 -12.36 -3.30 2.68
C HIS A 321 -13.17 -3.39 3.96
N LYS A 322 -13.97 -4.46 4.09
CA LYS A 322 -14.68 -4.77 5.33
C LYS A 322 -13.81 -5.70 6.19
N PHE A 323 -13.43 -5.23 7.38
CA PHE A 323 -12.64 -6.01 8.32
C PHE A 323 -13.25 -5.98 9.70
N ARG A 324 -13.45 -7.14 10.33
CA ARG A 324 -14.07 -7.28 11.66
C ARG A 324 -15.38 -6.49 11.83
N GLY A 325 -16.22 -6.53 10.80
CA GLY A 325 -17.57 -5.94 10.82
C GLY A 325 -17.64 -4.44 10.51
N LYS A 326 -16.53 -3.76 10.31
CA LYS A 326 -16.44 -2.35 9.92
C LYS A 326 -15.87 -2.20 8.53
N TRP A 327 -16.22 -1.10 7.85
CA TRP A 327 -15.64 -0.72 6.59
C TRP A 327 -14.50 0.26 6.77
N TYR A 328 -13.44 0.05 6.01
CA TYR A 328 -12.26 0.89 5.96
C TYR A 328 -11.99 1.30 4.52
N VAL A 329 -11.44 2.49 4.36
CA VAL A 329 -10.89 2.97 3.10
C VAL A 329 -9.39 3.11 3.25
N PHE A 330 -8.66 2.32 2.46
CA PHE A 330 -7.22 2.48 2.28
C PHE A 330 -7.02 3.46 1.13
N TYR A 331 -6.07 4.38 1.27
CA TYR A 331 -5.79 5.43 0.30
C TYR A 331 -4.32 5.87 0.41
N HIS A 332 -3.89 6.80 -0.40
CA HIS A 332 -2.57 7.39 -0.22
C HIS A 332 -2.64 8.92 -0.10
N THR A 333 -1.63 9.48 0.58
CA THR A 333 -1.34 10.93 0.62
C THR A 333 0.14 11.14 0.31
N MET A 334 0.58 12.39 0.33
CA MET A 334 2.00 12.75 0.23
C MET A 334 2.57 13.28 1.56
N SER A 335 1.90 13.02 2.69
CA SER A 335 2.28 13.62 3.98
C SER A 335 3.69 13.22 4.46
N LEU A 336 4.11 11.98 4.19
CA LEU A 336 5.41 11.47 4.62
C LEU A 336 6.58 12.16 3.91
N GLN A 337 6.42 12.60 2.65
CA GLN A 337 7.50 13.22 1.87
C GLN A 337 8.07 14.48 2.55
N HIS A 338 7.25 15.21 3.30
CA HIS A 338 7.70 16.39 4.04
C HIS A 338 8.72 16.04 5.12
N SER A 339 8.57 14.87 5.77
CA SER A 339 9.54 14.35 6.75
C SER A 339 10.87 13.93 6.10
N PHE A 340 10.86 13.63 4.80
CA PHE A 340 12.05 13.30 4.00
C PHE A 340 12.61 14.54 3.28
N ASN A 341 12.12 15.74 3.60
CA ASN A 341 12.54 17.01 2.98
C ASN A 341 12.45 17.00 1.45
N THR A 342 11.43 16.38 0.90
CA THR A 342 11.16 16.34 -0.55
C THR A 342 9.72 16.77 -0.84
N THR A 343 9.50 17.28 -2.06
CA THR A 343 8.19 17.65 -2.62
C THR A 343 8.01 17.03 -4.02
N ALA A 344 8.74 15.96 -4.29
CA ALA A 344 8.81 15.33 -5.61
C ALA A 344 7.59 14.47 -5.96
N GLY A 345 6.62 14.33 -5.05
CA GLY A 345 5.37 13.60 -5.27
C GLY A 345 5.43 12.15 -4.79
N PHE A 346 6.19 11.84 -3.75
CA PHE A 346 6.23 10.52 -3.14
C PHE A 346 5.07 10.31 -2.18
N ARG A 347 4.37 9.20 -2.38
CA ARG A 347 3.13 8.89 -1.69
C ARG A 347 3.35 7.96 -0.49
N ASN A 348 2.37 7.91 0.39
CA ASN A 348 2.34 7.00 1.53
C ASN A 348 0.92 6.49 1.79
N VAL A 349 0.79 5.19 2.04
CA VAL A 349 -0.49 4.53 2.31
C VAL A 349 -1.01 4.89 3.69
N CYS A 350 -2.29 5.20 3.74
CA CYS A 350 -3.08 5.55 4.92
C CYS A 350 -4.35 4.70 4.97
N VAL A 351 -5.03 4.70 6.13
CA VAL A 351 -6.34 4.07 6.31
C VAL A 351 -7.21 4.88 7.27
N ASP A 352 -8.48 5.01 6.94
CA ASP A 352 -9.51 5.55 7.83
C ASP A 352 -10.77 4.67 7.81
N GLU A 353 -11.61 4.76 8.84
CA GLU A 353 -12.91 4.11 8.88
C GLU A 353 -13.88 4.87 7.96
N ILE A 354 -14.67 4.14 7.19
CA ILE A 354 -15.70 4.71 6.31
C ILE A 354 -17.05 4.03 6.55
N GLN A 355 -18.12 4.80 6.48
CA GLN A 355 -19.46 4.25 6.65
C GLN A 355 -20.01 3.77 5.30
N VAL A 356 -20.48 2.51 5.26
CA VAL A 356 -21.16 1.91 4.11
C VAL A 356 -22.47 1.31 4.59
N ASP A 357 -23.59 1.75 4.02
CA ASP A 357 -24.88 1.08 4.17
C ASP A 357 -24.96 -0.05 3.14
N GLU A 358 -24.77 -1.28 3.61
CA GLU A 358 -24.74 -2.49 2.76
C GLU A 358 -26.14 -2.81 2.15
N ASN A 359 -27.23 -2.38 2.78
CA ASN A 359 -28.57 -2.68 2.27
C ASN A 359 -28.89 -1.83 1.03
N THR A 360 -28.53 -0.56 1.07
CA THR A 360 -28.72 0.38 -0.05
C THR A 360 -27.50 0.48 -0.94
N VAL A 361 -26.37 -0.09 -0.52
CA VAL A 361 -25.04 0.03 -1.17
C VAL A 361 -24.65 1.51 -1.30
N ASN A 362 -24.89 2.27 -0.22
CA ASN A 362 -24.52 3.68 -0.15
C ASN A 362 -23.20 3.84 0.63
N ILE A 363 -22.19 4.38 -0.04
CA ILE A 363 -20.89 4.71 0.54
C ILE A 363 -20.93 6.17 0.94
N HIS A 364 -20.87 6.45 2.24
CA HIS A 364 -20.85 7.83 2.73
C HIS A 364 -19.53 8.52 2.40
N MET A 365 -19.50 9.85 2.46
CA MET A 365 -18.27 10.62 2.26
C MET A 365 -17.24 10.23 3.31
N GLY A 366 -16.11 9.71 2.85
CA GLY A 366 -14.97 9.36 3.68
C GLY A 366 -14.17 10.58 4.10
N ASN A 367 -13.22 10.34 4.99
CA ASN A 367 -12.29 11.35 5.47
C ASN A 367 -10.86 10.85 5.28
N GLN A 368 -9.89 11.77 5.21
CA GLN A 368 -8.47 11.47 5.16
C GLN A 368 -7.78 12.15 6.33
N THR A 369 -7.15 11.38 7.22
CA THR A 369 -6.57 11.92 8.44
C THR A 369 -5.17 11.38 8.72
N LEU A 370 -4.34 12.15 9.43
CA LEU A 370 -3.11 11.62 10.02
C LEU A 370 -3.41 10.70 11.21
N LYS A 371 -4.52 10.96 11.91
CA LYS A 371 -4.91 10.19 13.08
C LYS A 371 -5.14 8.70 12.78
N GLY A 372 -5.72 8.41 11.62
CA GLY A 372 -6.01 7.04 11.19
C GLY A 372 -7.06 6.34 12.05
N VAL A 373 -6.99 5.03 12.07
CA VAL A 373 -7.95 4.13 12.73
C VAL A 373 -7.56 3.92 14.20
N LYS A 374 -8.56 3.88 15.05
CA LYS A 374 -8.40 3.41 16.44
C LYS A 374 -8.00 1.92 16.45
N GLN A 375 -7.08 1.56 17.34
CA GLN A 375 -6.73 0.15 17.57
C GLN A 375 -7.97 -0.67 17.89
N ILE A 376 -8.20 -1.75 17.14
CA ILE A 376 -9.43 -2.55 17.22
C ILE A 376 -9.33 -3.73 18.19
N GLN A 377 -8.13 -4.09 18.60
CA GLN A 377 -7.84 -5.05 19.66
C GLN A 377 -6.48 -4.75 20.29
N PRO A 378 -6.26 -5.07 21.56
CA PRO A 378 -4.97 -4.91 22.19
C PRO A 378 -3.95 -5.91 21.65
N MET A 379 -2.67 -5.52 21.67
CA MET A 379 -1.56 -6.41 21.34
C MET A 379 -1.25 -7.32 22.54
N ASN A 380 -1.16 -8.62 22.29
CA ASN A 380 -0.81 -9.61 23.32
C ASN A 380 0.72 -9.75 23.44
N PRO A 381 1.36 -9.33 24.56
CA PRO A 381 2.81 -9.43 24.74
C PRO A 381 3.30 -10.83 25.09
N PHE A 382 2.40 -11.78 25.42
CA PHE A 382 2.74 -13.12 25.89
C PHE A 382 2.88 -14.15 24.76
N ILE A 383 2.73 -13.72 23.50
CA ILE A 383 3.09 -14.48 22.31
C ILE A 383 4.26 -13.80 21.61
N ILE A 384 4.94 -14.52 20.72
CA ILE A 384 6.03 -13.93 19.93
C ILE A 384 5.47 -12.78 19.09
N GLN A 385 6.10 -11.62 19.23
CA GLN A 385 5.87 -10.44 18.42
C GLN A 385 7.12 -10.16 17.60
N GLN A 386 6.94 -9.78 16.33
CA GLN A 386 8.04 -9.47 15.42
C GLN A 386 8.52 -8.03 15.61
N ALA A 387 9.82 -7.79 15.50
CA ALA A 387 10.39 -6.45 15.64
C ALA A 387 9.96 -5.50 14.50
N GLU A 388 9.63 -6.04 13.33
CA GLU A 388 9.07 -5.31 12.19
C GLU A 388 7.56 -5.03 12.32
N THR A 389 6.91 -5.47 13.39
CA THR A 389 5.55 -5.05 13.75
C THR A 389 5.64 -3.75 14.53
N THR A 390 5.25 -2.64 13.90
CA THR A 390 5.51 -1.30 14.43
C THR A 390 4.30 -0.38 14.28
N ALA A 391 4.11 0.51 15.24
CA ALA A 391 3.23 1.67 15.09
C ALA A 391 4.01 2.90 14.61
N ALA A 392 5.26 3.03 15.04
CA ALA A 392 6.18 4.08 14.60
C ALA A 392 7.63 3.63 14.76
N THR A 393 8.53 4.20 13.91
CA THR A 393 9.95 3.83 13.91
C THR A 393 10.84 5.06 13.77
N GLN A 394 12.10 4.94 14.24
CA GLN A 394 13.14 5.93 14.00
C GLN A 394 14.52 5.28 14.04
N GLY A 395 15.43 5.68 13.16
CA GLY A 395 16.84 5.24 13.19
C GLY A 395 17.03 3.73 12.99
N VAL A 396 16.04 3.04 12.45
CA VAL A 396 16.12 1.63 12.06
C VAL A 396 15.83 1.47 10.58
N LYS A 397 16.38 0.43 9.97
CA LYS A 397 16.03 -0.07 8.65
C LYS A 397 15.64 -1.53 8.75
N PHE A 398 14.86 -2.02 7.79
CA PHE A 398 14.47 -3.42 7.75
C PHE A 398 15.23 -4.18 6.68
N THR A 399 15.71 -5.38 7.02
CA THR A 399 16.43 -6.28 6.12
C THR A 399 15.77 -7.65 6.14
N ASN A 400 15.94 -8.43 5.07
CA ASN A 400 15.37 -9.78 4.99
C ASN A 400 15.87 -10.66 6.15
N GLY A 401 14.95 -11.33 6.81
CA GLY A 401 15.19 -12.36 7.78
C GLY A 401 15.47 -13.72 7.15
N LYS A 402 15.20 -14.80 7.89
CA LYS A 402 15.51 -16.18 7.44
C LYS A 402 14.43 -16.75 6.53
N SER A 403 13.21 -16.32 6.68
CA SER A 403 12.07 -16.83 5.92
C SER A 403 11.41 -15.72 5.08
N ILE A 404 10.57 -16.12 4.15
CA ILE A 404 9.80 -15.18 3.34
C ILE A 404 8.86 -14.38 4.23
N GLY A 405 8.88 -13.04 4.08
CA GLY A 405 8.06 -12.14 4.85
C GLY A 405 8.51 -11.91 6.30
N ASP A 406 9.66 -12.47 6.68
CA ASP A 406 10.35 -12.23 7.94
C ASP A 406 11.40 -11.13 7.74
N MET A 407 11.37 -10.09 8.55
CA MET A 407 12.25 -8.94 8.44
C MET A 407 12.95 -8.66 9.77
N TYR A 408 14.19 -8.26 9.71
CA TYR A 408 14.95 -7.82 10.88
C TYR A 408 15.01 -6.30 10.94
N ALA A 409 14.73 -5.74 12.09
CA ALA A 409 15.03 -4.34 12.37
C ALA A 409 16.52 -4.18 12.69
N VAL A 410 17.20 -3.30 11.94
CA VAL A 410 18.64 -3.04 12.09
C VAL A 410 18.87 -1.57 12.35
N THR A 411 19.69 -1.23 13.37
CA THR A 411 20.04 0.16 13.65
C THR A 411 20.81 0.79 12.49
N VAL A 412 20.43 2.02 12.15
CA VAL A 412 21.20 2.84 11.21
C VAL A 412 22.49 3.28 11.91
N PRO A 413 23.65 3.22 11.23
CA PRO A 413 24.94 3.63 11.82
C PRO A 413 24.88 5.02 12.45
N ASN A 414 25.43 5.14 13.66
CA ASN A 414 25.48 6.37 14.45
C ASN A 414 24.13 6.99 14.84
N LYS A 415 23.04 6.22 14.74
CA LYS A 415 21.72 6.63 15.21
C LYS A 415 21.23 5.72 16.33
N THR A 416 20.42 6.25 17.23
CA THR A 416 19.62 5.44 18.16
C THR A 416 18.41 4.92 17.39
N GLY A 417 18.23 3.60 17.38
CA GLY A 417 17.05 2.98 16.81
C GLY A 417 15.87 3.04 17.78
N ILE A 418 14.67 3.30 17.28
CA ILE A 418 13.42 3.27 18.05
C ILE A 418 12.40 2.46 17.27
N ILE A 419 11.74 1.55 17.97
CA ILE A 419 10.57 0.80 17.51
C ILE A 419 9.48 1.00 18.55
N ALA A 420 8.37 1.59 18.16
CA ALA A 420 7.21 1.77 19.03
C ALA A 420 6.08 0.83 18.62
N VAL A 421 5.45 0.19 19.60
CA VAL A 421 4.21 -0.57 19.46
C VAL A 421 3.18 -0.02 20.42
N ARG A 422 1.91 -0.03 20.01
CA ARG A 422 0.83 0.59 20.79
C ARG A 422 -0.15 -0.42 21.32
N GLY A 423 -0.78 -0.03 22.46
CA GLY A 423 -1.88 -0.75 23.07
C GLY A 423 -1.54 -2.18 23.46
N VAL A 424 -0.38 -2.39 24.05
CA VAL A 424 0.07 -3.68 24.57
C VAL A 424 -0.63 -3.97 25.90
N GLU A 425 -1.37 -5.08 25.98
CA GLU A 425 -2.18 -5.41 27.16
C GLU A 425 -1.51 -6.46 28.04
N PHE A 426 -1.16 -6.06 29.25
CA PHE A 426 -0.65 -6.95 30.31
C PHE A 426 -1.79 -7.39 31.22
N ASN A 427 -2.47 -8.46 30.84
CA ASN A 427 -3.55 -9.09 31.64
C ASN A 427 -3.06 -9.89 32.84
N LYS A 428 -1.75 -10.06 32.98
CA LYS A 428 -1.02 -10.60 34.13
C LYS A 428 0.32 -9.89 34.27
N VAL A 429 0.91 -9.92 35.46
CA VAL A 429 2.27 -9.40 35.68
C VAL A 429 3.29 -10.33 35.01
N PRO A 430 4.09 -9.85 34.05
CA PRO A 430 5.12 -10.66 33.43
C PRO A 430 6.31 -10.88 34.39
N SER A 431 6.96 -12.04 34.27
CA SER A 431 8.14 -12.40 35.06
C SER A 431 9.45 -11.97 34.42
N SER A 432 9.53 -12.00 33.09
CA SER A 432 10.72 -11.67 32.32
C SER A 432 10.35 -11.23 30.90
N LEU A 433 11.32 -10.70 30.19
CA LEU A 433 11.27 -10.40 28.76
C LEU A 433 12.30 -11.21 28.01
N GLU A 434 11.89 -11.87 26.98
CA GLU A 434 12.73 -12.55 25.99
C GLU A 434 12.80 -11.72 24.70
N ILE A 435 14.02 -11.49 24.20
CA ILE A 435 14.24 -10.89 22.87
C ILE A 435 15.16 -11.77 22.05
N LYS A 436 15.05 -11.71 20.75
CA LYS A 436 15.98 -12.35 19.82
C LYS A 436 16.71 -11.26 19.04
N ALA A 437 18.03 -11.18 19.27
CA ALA A 437 18.83 -10.08 18.75
C ALA A 437 20.29 -10.51 18.53
N SER A 438 21.03 -9.72 17.76
CA SER A 438 22.49 -9.79 17.60
C SER A 438 23.08 -8.38 17.50
N GLY A 439 24.41 -8.29 17.58
CA GLY A 439 25.14 -7.02 17.52
C GLY A 439 25.82 -6.66 18.83
N ASN A 440 26.12 -5.37 19.02
CA ASN A 440 26.78 -4.88 20.21
C ASN A 440 26.12 -3.57 20.70
N GLY A 441 25.51 -3.63 21.88
CA GLY A 441 24.82 -2.47 22.45
C GLY A 441 23.82 -2.84 23.53
N ILE A 442 22.80 -2.01 23.68
CA ILE A 442 21.74 -2.17 24.67
C ILE A 442 20.40 -1.94 23.97
N ILE A 443 19.42 -2.80 24.24
CA ILE A 443 18.01 -2.57 23.93
C ILE A 443 17.30 -2.25 25.24
N GLU A 444 16.83 -1.01 25.38
CA GLU A 444 15.96 -0.63 26.47
C GLU A 444 14.51 -0.73 26.03
N VAL A 445 13.66 -1.32 26.88
CA VAL A 445 12.21 -1.28 26.72
C VAL A 445 11.66 -0.22 27.64
N ARG A 446 10.93 0.73 27.08
CA ARG A 446 10.42 1.90 27.80
C ARG A 446 8.91 1.99 27.69
N ARG A 447 8.26 2.57 28.71
CA ARG A 447 6.83 2.77 28.76
C ARG A 447 6.44 4.01 27.97
N ASP A 448 5.42 3.87 27.12
CA ASP A 448 4.67 4.90 26.40
C ASP A 448 5.50 5.74 25.42
N THR A 449 6.67 6.22 25.81
CA THR A 449 7.51 7.11 24.98
C THR A 449 8.97 6.68 24.96
N PRO A 450 9.78 7.11 23.95
CA PRO A 450 11.20 6.76 23.88
C PRO A 450 12.05 7.24 25.04
N ASP A 451 11.61 8.24 25.79
CA ASP A 451 12.22 8.79 27.01
C ASP A 451 11.47 8.39 28.28
N GLY A 452 10.46 7.55 28.16
CA GLY A 452 9.65 7.04 29.27
C GLY A 452 10.42 6.13 30.25
N GLU A 453 9.73 5.66 31.29
CA GLU A 453 10.30 4.79 32.33
C GLU A 453 10.88 3.52 31.72
N VAL A 454 12.11 3.17 32.12
CA VAL A 454 12.76 1.92 31.67
C VAL A 454 12.14 0.71 32.35
N ILE A 455 11.55 -0.19 31.59
CA ILE A 455 10.93 -1.43 32.03
C ILE A 455 11.96 -2.57 32.07
N ALA A 456 12.82 -2.62 31.04
CA ALA A 456 13.89 -3.61 30.93
C ALA A 456 15.08 -2.99 30.17
N SER A 457 16.29 -3.50 30.47
CA SER A 457 17.52 -3.09 29.79
C SER A 457 18.32 -4.35 29.46
N ILE A 458 18.45 -4.66 28.17
CA ILE A 458 19.02 -5.90 27.68
C ILE A 458 20.33 -5.60 26.98
N LYS A 459 21.43 -6.17 27.50
CA LYS A 459 22.75 -6.10 26.84
C LYS A 459 22.79 -7.09 25.67
N VAL A 460 22.99 -6.59 24.48
CA VAL A 460 23.30 -7.37 23.29
C VAL A 460 24.81 -7.37 23.09
N GLY A 461 25.43 -8.52 23.01
CA GLY A 461 26.89 -8.68 22.89
C GLY A 461 27.23 -9.96 22.13
N THR A 462 26.55 -10.22 21.03
CA THR A 462 26.71 -11.45 20.26
C THR A 462 26.69 -11.15 18.75
N PRO A 463 27.64 -11.68 17.97
CA PRO A 463 27.64 -11.50 16.51
C PRO A 463 26.56 -12.35 15.82
N GLN A 464 26.01 -13.35 16.49
CA GLN A 464 24.97 -14.23 15.96
C GLN A 464 23.65 -13.94 16.66
N MET A 465 22.55 -14.08 15.90
CA MET A 465 21.19 -13.98 16.43
C MET A 465 20.97 -14.99 17.56
N LYS A 466 20.63 -14.50 18.73
CA LYS A 466 20.38 -15.31 19.94
C LYS A 466 19.16 -14.80 20.69
N LEU A 467 18.50 -15.74 21.37
CA LEU A 467 17.49 -15.48 22.37
C LEU A 467 18.18 -15.00 23.67
N ILE A 468 17.77 -13.84 24.16
CA ILE A 468 18.32 -13.22 25.38
C ILE A 468 17.15 -12.93 26.31
N GLU A 469 17.21 -13.47 27.52
CA GLU A 469 16.22 -13.23 28.57
C GLU A 469 16.73 -12.17 29.54
N SER A 470 15.83 -11.27 29.95
CA SER A 470 16.10 -10.21 30.90
C SER A 470 15.03 -10.16 31.98
N GLN A 471 15.47 -9.93 33.21
CA GLN A 471 14.57 -9.59 34.32
C GLN A 471 13.97 -8.19 34.10
N LEU A 472 12.75 -8.01 34.60
CA LEU A 472 12.07 -6.72 34.52
C LEU A 472 12.45 -5.84 35.70
N GLN A 473 12.61 -4.57 35.44
CA GLN A 473 12.88 -3.57 36.49
C GLN A 473 11.62 -3.04 37.15
N LYS A 474 10.46 -3.27 36.51
CA LYS A 474 9.15 -2.77 36.94
C LYS A 474 8.06 -3.80 36.69
N ASN A 475 7.07 -3.81 37.56
CA ASN A 475 5.82 -4.53 37.34
C ASN A 475 4.95 -3.81 36.33
N MET A 476 4.31 -4.57 35.45
CA MET A 476 3.41 -4.04 34.42
C MET A 476 2.05 -4.71 34.50
N THR A 477 0.99 -3.91 34.45
CA THR A 477 -0.40 -4.35 34.35
C THR A 477 -1.20 -3.33 33.54
N GLY A 478 -2.28 -3.80 32.91
CA GLY A 478 -3.12 -2.93 32.08
C GLY A 478 -2.52 -2.70 30.69
N THR A 479 -3.06 -1.72 29.99
CA THR A 479 -2.66 -1.40 28.60
C THR A 479 -1.70 -0.22 28.60
N MET A 480 -0.62 -0.33 27.83
CA MET A 480 0.39 0.71 27.63
C MET A 480 1.04 0.58 26.25
N ASP A 481 1.70 1.63 25.81
CA ASP A 481 2.59 1.58 24.65
C ASP A 481 3.99 1.13 25.09
N LEU A 482 4.72 0.49 24.20
CA LEU A 482 6.12 0.11 24.42
C LEU A 482 7.02 0.71 23.36
N CYS A 483 8.16 1.27 23.80
CA CYS A 483 9.22 1.74 22.94
C CYS A 483 10.50 0.92 23.18
N PHE A 484 10.96 0.22 22.14
CA PHE A 484 12.26 -0.45 22.13
C PHE A 484 13.29 0.54 21.62
N VAL A 485 14.21 0.94 22.49
CA VAL A 485 15.26 1.93 22.20
C VAL A 485 16.59 1.17 22.05
N LEU A 486 17.07 1.10 20.81
CA LEU A 486 18.27 0.36 20.41
C LEU A 486 19.48 1.31 20.43
N LYS A 487 20.36 1.15 21.41
CA LYS A 487 21.56 1.99 21.63
C LYS A 487 22.83 1.18 21.31
N GLY A 488 23.43 1.42 20.18
CA GLY A 488 24.65 0.73 19.74
C GLY A 488 24.74 0.61 18.24
N ASN A 489 25.85 0.04 17.77
CA ASN A 489 26.10 -0.15 16.35
C ASN A 489 25.74 -1.56 15.90
N ASN A 490 25.07 -1.68 14.75
CA ASN A 490 24.72 -2.96 14.13
C ASN A 490 23.88 -3.86 15.02
N ILE A 491 23.00 -3.29 15.88
CA ILE A 491 22.00 -4.11 16.56
C ILE A 491 20.99 -4.57 15.53
N THR A 492 20.81 -5.90 15.46
CA THR A 492 19.76 -6.55 14.68
C THR A 492 18.77 -7.15 15.66
N PHE A 493 17.51 -6.76 15.54
CA PHE A 493 16.42 -7.17 16.42
C PHE A 493 15.35 -7.88 15.60
N ASP A 494 14.94 -9.07 16.04
CA ASP A 494 14.08 -10.01 15.31
C ASP A 494 12.70 -10.12 15.98
N GLU A 495 12.67 -10.61 17.22
CA GLU A 495 11.42 -10.88 17.91
C GLU A 495 11.51 -10.63 19.42
N TRP A 496 10.34 -10.48 20.05
CA TRP A 496 10.22 -10.30 21.50
C TRP A 496 8.97 -10.96 22.08
N LYS A 497 9.03 -11.31 23.36
CA LYS A 497 7.93 -11.90 24.10
C LYS A 497 8.12 -11.73 25.61
N PHE A 498 7.09 -11.34 26.31
CA PHE A 498 7.03 -11.40 27.78
C PHE A 498 6.58 -12.78 28.26
N LYS A 499 7.06 -13.19 29.45
CA LYS A 499 6.71 -14.47 30.10
C LYS A 499 5.82 -14.29 31.32
#